data_bb32757fe825555c3281ff40da11e586
#
_entry.id   bb32757fe825555c3281ff40da11e586
#
_cell.length_a   1.000
_cell.length_b   1.000
_cell.length_c   1.000
_cell.angle_alpha   90.00
_cell.angle_beta   90.00
_cell.angle_gamma   90.00
#
_symmetry.space_group_name_H-M   'P 1'
#
loop_
_entity.id
_entity.type
_entity.pdbx_description
1 polymer ?
#
loop_
_entity_poly.entity_id
_entity_poly.type
_entity_poly.pdbx_seq_one_letter_code
_entity_poly.pdbx_strand_id
1 'polypeptide(L)'
;MPGLVPPIVDEREALLAFLGQQRDALRYAAHGLSGDQASAHPTVSELTLAGLIKHASLVERAWATFLTTGDTSVFVPEDDWADGFRLVDGETLDDVIAVSEEQARLTEKVVAALADLGTPLPPTADLVPWIPGGIVWTPRWVLLHLIEETARHAGHADIIRESIDGATCWAVMAAAEGWPEQDWT
;
A
#
# COMPACT_ATOMS: atom_id res chain seq x y z
N MET A 1 -11.88 1.90 11.72
CA MET A 1 -10.63 2.58 12.20
C MET A 1 -10.98 4.03 12.49
N PRO A 2 -10.55 4.64 13.62
CA PRO A 2 -10.73 6.08 13.78
C PRO A 2 -9.98 6.81 12.67
N GLY A 3 -10.51 7.93 12.18
CA GLY A 3 -9.89 8.73 11.11
C GLY A 3 -8.47 9.22 11.43
N LEU A 4 -7.99 8.98 12.66
CA LEU A 4 -6.64 9.28 13.12
C LEU A 4 -6.02 8.07 13.82
N VAL A 5 -4.75 7.82 13.57
CA VAL A 5 -3.95 6.88 14.37
C VAL A 5 -3.93 7.38 15.82
N PRO A 6 -4.20 6.53 16.82
CA PRO A 6 -4.15 6.94 18.23
C PRO A 6 -2.72 7.34 18.63
N PRO A 7 -2.54 8.14 19.68
CA PRO A 7 -1.21 8.44 20.22
C PRO A 7 -0.52 7.14 20.67
N ILE A 8 0.61 6.83 20.03
CA ILE A 8 1.45 5.66 20.32
C ILE A 8 2.85 6.14 20.65
N VAL A 9 3.43 5.64 21.75
CA VAL A 9 4.75 6.06 22.24
C VAL A 9 5.87 5.25 21.60
N ASP A 10 5.66 3.96 21.37
CA ASP A 10 6.64 3.09 20.72
C ASP A 10 6.73 3.43 19.23
N GLU A 11 7.95 3.67 18.73
CA GLU A 11 8.20 4.09 17.35
C GLU A 11 7.77 3.01 16.34
N ARG A 12 8.06 1.75 16.62
CA ARG A 12 7.74 0.63 15.73
C ARG A 12 6.24 0.45 15.60
N GLU A 13 5.54 0.48 16.73
CA GLU A 13 4.08 0.41 16.77
C GLU A 13 3.45 1.61 16.06
N ALA A 14 3.99 2.80 16.26
CA ALA A 14 3.51 4.01 15.59
C ALA A 14 3.66 3.93 14.06
N LEU A 15 4.85 3.54 13.55
CA LEU A 15 5.09 3.39 12.12
C LEU A 15 4.18 2.33 11.49
N LEU A 16 3.99 1.19 12.16
CA LEU A 16 3.06 0.16 11.67
C LEU A 16 1.61 0.63 11.69
N ALA A 17 1.20 1.39 12.70
CA ALA A 17 -0.17 1.93 12.79
C ALA A 17 -0.44 2.97 11.68
N PHE A 18 0.50 3.86 11.39
CA PHE A 18 0.39 4.80 10.27
C PHE A 18 0.36 4.07 8.92
N LEU A 19 1.22 3.07 8.71
CA LEU A 19 1.19 2.26 7.50
C LEU A 19 -0.15 1.51 7.37
N GLY A 20 -0.64 0.92 8.45
CA GLY A 20 -1.94 0.25 8.51
C GLY A 20 -3.09 1.17 8.11
N GLN A 21 -3.09 2.42 8.62
CA GLN A 21 -4.09 3.41 8.23
C GLN A 21 -4.10 3.71 6.72
N GLN A 22 -2.92 3.84 6.10
CA GLN A 22 -2.84 4.11 4.67
C GLN A 22 -3.27 2.90 3.83
N ARG A 23 -2.94 1.68 4.25
CA ARG A 23 -3.43 0.44 3.61
C ARG A 23 -4.95 0.34 3.66
N ASP A 24 -5.54 0.64 4.81
CA ASP A 24 -7.00 0.61 4.97
C ASP A 24 -7.66 1.68 4.10
N ALA A 25 -7.13 2.92 4.09
CA ALA A 25 -7.65 3.98 3.22
C ALA A 25 -7.67 3.54 1.75
N LEU A 26 -6.58 2.93 1.27
CA LEU A 26 -6.48 2.43 -0.10
C LEU A 26 -7.51 1.32 -0.39
N ARG A 27 -7.67 0.34 0.51
CA ARG A 27 -8.67 -0.74 0.35
C ARG A 27 -10.09 -0.22 0.45
N TYR A 28 -10.35 0.72 1.37
CA TYR A 28 -11.68 1.30 1.54
C TYR A 28 -12.16 2.07 0.32
N ALA A 29 -11.25 2.70 -0.44
CA ALA A 29 -11.63 3.33 -1.70
C ALA A 29 -12.33 2.37 -2.68
N ALA A 30 -12.07 1.06 -2.59
CA ALA A 30 -12.75 0.03 -3.39
C ALA A 30 -13.97 -0.59 -2.69
N HIS A 31 -14.29 -0.19 -1.44
CA HIS A 31 -15.40 -0.79 -0.68
C HIS A 31 -16.74 -0.66 -1.39
N GLY A 32 -17.45 -1.79 -1.52
CA GLY A 32 -18.77 -1.87 -2.14
C GLY A 32 -18.79 -1.75 -3.67
N LEU A 33 -17.64 -1.62 -4.33
CA LEU A 33 -17.56 -1.60 -5.79
C LEU A 33 -17.47 -3.02 -6.36
N SER A 34 -17.99 -3.17 -7.59
CA SER A 34 -17.71 -4.37 -8.39
C SER A 34 -16.28 -4.35 -8.96
N GLY A 35 -15.78 -5.51 -9.43
CA GLY A 35 -14.49 -5.60 -10.10
C GLY A 35 -14.39 -4.69 -11.33
N ASP A 36 -15.47 -4.58 -12.12
CA ASP A 36 -15.53 -3.69 -13.30
C ASP A 36 -15.41 -2.21 -12.88
N GLN A 37 -16.09 -1.80 -11.81
CA GLN A 37 -16.00 -0.44 -11.30
C GLN A 37 -14.60 -0.14 -10.74
N ALA A 38 -14.00 -1.07 -9.99
CA ALA A 38 -12.66 -0.91 -9.43
C ALA A 38 -11.55 -0.94 -10.49
N SER A 39 -11.83 -1.47 -11.69
CA SER A 39 -10.93 -1.51 -12.84
C SER A 39 -11.21 -0.40 -13.86
N ALA A 40 -12.20 0.45 -13.62
CA ALA A 40 -12.55 1.55 -14.52
C ALA A 40 -11.50 2.67 -14.50
N HIS A 41 -11.41 3.42 -15.60
CA HIS A 41 -10.56 4.60 -15.78
C HIS A 41 -11.43 5.88 -15.83
N PRO A 42 -11.98 6.36 -14.70
CA PRO A 42 -12.90 7.50 -14.70
C PRO A 42 -12.20 8.85 -14.78
N THR A 43 -10.87 8.88 -14.71
CA THR A 43 -10.04 10.09 -14.77
C THR A 43 -9.18 10.11 -16.03
N VAL A 44 -8.38 11.16 -16.21
CA VAL A 44 -7.39 11.23 -17.31
C VAL A 44 -6.16 10.33 -17.09
N SER A 45 -6.04 9.73 -15.91
CA SER A 45 -4.96 8.80 -15.55
C SER A 45 -5.31 7.37 -15.92
N GLU A 46 -4.31 6.57 -16.23
CA GLU A 46 -4.45 5.11 -16.42
C GLU A 46 -4.58 4.34 -15.09
N LEU A 47 -4.52 5.02 -13.94
CA LEU A 47 -4.64 4.38 -12.64
C LEU A 47 -6.07 3.91 -12.37
N THR A 48 -6.20 2.73 -11.79
CA THR A 48 -7.46 2.13 -11.32
C THR A 48 -7.37 1.78 -9.85
N LEU A 49 -8.50 1.64 -9.14
CA LEU A 49 -8.50 1.26 -7.73
C LEU A 49 -7.87 -0.11 -7.51
N ALA A 50 -8.30 -1.11 -8.30
CA ALA A 50 -7.75 -2.47 -8.20
C ALA A 50 -6.24 -2.51 -8.51
N GLY A 51 -5.80 -1.76 -9.53
CA GLY A 51 -4.38 -1.64 -9.88
C GLY A 51 -3.55 -0.97 -8.78
N LEU A 52 -4.07 0.06 -8.12
CA LEU A 52 -3.38 0.72 -7.01
C LEU A 52 -3.22 -0.20 -5.79
N ILE A 53 -4.25 -0.98 -5.44
CA ILE A 53 -4.18 -1.97 -4.35
C ILE A 53 -3.13 -3.03 -4.67
N LYS A 54 -3.13 -3.56 -5.91
CA LYS A 54 -2.14 -4.54 -6.38
C LYS A 54 -0.73 -3.96 -6.30
N HIS A 55 -0.52 -2.77 -6.88
CA HIS A 55 0.78 -2.10 -6.89
C HIS A 55 1.35 -1.89 -5.48
N ALA A 56 0.56 -1.32 -4.57
CA ALA A 56 1.01 -1.10 -3.19
C ALA A 56 1.42 -2.41 -2.50
N SER A 57 0.70 -3.51 -2.76
CA SER A 57 1.03 -4.84 -2.22
C SER A 57 2.34 -5.38 -2.78
N LEU A 58 2.62 -5.17 -4.08
CA LEU A 58 3.86 -5.59 -4.73
C LEU A 58 5.06 -4.79 -4.19
N VAL A 59 4.92 -3.48 -4.07
CA VAL A 59 5.95 -2.61 -3.49
C VAL A 59 6.25 -3.02 -2.05
N GLU A 60 5.22 -3.22 -1.24
CA GLU A 60 5.40 -3.65 0.15
C GLU A 60 6.07 -5.02 0.24
N ARG A 61 5.70 -5.97 -0.61
CA ARG A 61 6.34 -7.29 -0.69
C ARG A 61 7.82 -7.18 -0.99
N ALA A 62 8.20 -6.37 -1.97
CA ALA A 62 9.59 -6.16 -2.34
C ALA A 62 10.40 -5.60 -1.16
N TRP A 63 9.91 -4.57 -0.50
CA TRP A 63 10.59 -3.98 0.65
C TRP A 63 10.65 -4.91 1.87
N ALA A 64 9.58 -5.64 2.19
CA ALA A 64 9.58 -6.63 3.28
C ALA A 64 10.56 -7.77 3.00
N THR A 65 10.66 -8.23 1.75
CA THR A 65 11.65 -9.24 1.35
C THR A 65 13.07 -8.69 1.47
N PHE A 66 13.32 -7.46 1.02
CA PHE A 66 14.62 -6.81 1.17
C PHE A 66 15.02 -6.65 2.64
N LEU A 67 14.09 -6.25 3.52
CA LEU A 67 14.34 -6.20 4.98
C LEU A 67 14.81 -7.53 5.56
N THR A 68 14.36 -8.64 4.99
CA THR A 68 14.65 -9.98 5.49
C THR A 68 15.93 -10.57 4.88
N THR A 69 16.15 -10.35 3.58
CA THR A 69 17.18 -11.03 2.80
C THR A 69 18.35 -10.14 2.42
N GLY A 70 18.15 -8.82 2.35
CA GLY A 70 19.10 -7.88 1.76
C GLY A 70 19.23 -7.98 0.23
N ASP A 71 18.38 -8.81 -0.42
CA ASP A 71 18.41 -9.01 -1.86
C ASP A 71 17.69 -7.88 -2.60
N THR A 72 18.42 -7.16 -3.44
CA THR A 72 17.89 -6.05 -4.23
C THR A 72 17.28 -6.49 -5.56
N SER A 73 17.42 -7.75 -5.97
CA SER A 73 16.78 -8.29 -7.18
C SER A 73 15.24 -8.23 -7.10
N VAL A 74 14.70 -8.19 -5.88
CA VAL A 74 13.25 -8.05 -5.62
C VAL A 74 12.62 -6.76 -6.16
N PHE A 75 13.44 -5.75 -6.48
CA PHE A 75 12.98 -4.51 -7.08
C PHE A 75 12.92 -4.54 -8.61
N VAL A 76 13.40 -5.62 -9.22
CA VAL A 76 13.30 -5.83 -10.67
C VAL A 76 12.04 -6.65 -10.94
N PRO A 77 11.03 -6.11 -11.64
CA PRO A 77 9.82 -6.86 -11.98
C PRO A 77 10.19 -8.10 -12.82
N GLU A 78 9.57 -9.24 -12.50
CA GLU A 78 9.69 -10.46 -13.31
C GLU A 78 8.88 -10.36 -14.61
N ASP A 79 7.78 -9.58 -14.55
CA ASP A 79 6.82 -9.35 -15.63
C ASP A 79 6.85 -7.90 -16.12
N ASP A 80 5.93 -7.54 -17.03
CA ASP A 80 5.76 -6.16 -17.48
C ASP A 80 5.41 -5.26 -16.28
N TRP A 81 6.13 -4.16 -16.12
CA TRP A 81 5.89 -3.16 -15.08
C TRP A 81 4.42 -2.69 -15.05
N ALA A 82 3.79 -2.57 -16.22
CA ALA A 82 2.39 -2.16 -16.35
C ALA A 82 1.41 -3.16 -15.70
N ASP A 83 1.75 -4.45 -15.65
CA ASP A 83 0.94 -5.49 -15.03
C ASP A 83 0.85 -5.34 -13.50
N GLY A 84 1.79 -4.62 -12.91
CA GLY A 84 1.73 -4.23 -11.50
C GLY A 84 0.65 -3.21 -11.18
N PHE A 85 0.10 -2.49 -12.18
CA PHE A 85 -0.91 -1.45 -12.01
C PHE A 85 -2.29 -1.80 -12.55
N ARG A 86 -2.52 -3.04 -12.93
CA ARG A 86 -3.82 -3.51 -13.45
C ARG A 86 -4.09 -4.96 -13.04
N LEU A 87 -5.36 -5.34 -13.04
CA LEU A 87 -5.71 -6.76 -12.99
C LEU A 87 -5.33 -7.40 -14.33
N VAL A 88 -4.68 -8.56 -14.26
CA VAL A 88 -4.40 -9.41 -15.41
C VAL A 88 -5.42 -10.55 -15.49
N ASP A 89 -5.41 -11.32 -16.58
CA ASP A 89 -6.35 -12.41 -16.80
C ASP A 89 -6.37 -13.40 -15.62
N GLY A 90 -7.56 -13.60 -15.06
CA GLY A 90 -7.79 -14.52 -13.95
C GLY A 90 -7.68 -13.86 -12.56
N GLU A 91 -7.23 -12.61 -12.45
CA GLU A 91 -7.25 -11.86 -11.19
C GLU A 91 -8.59 -11.15 -10.95
N THR A 92 -9.03 -11.12 -9.71
CA THR A 92 -10.23 -10.40 -9.27
C THR A 92 -9.88 -9.30 -8.25
N LEU A 93 -10.82 -8.38 -8.02
CA LEU A 93 -10.69 -7.39 -6.95
C LEU A 93 -10.51 -8.08 -5.57
N ASP A 94 -11.26 -9.13 -5.30
CA ASP A 94 -11.18 -9.86 -4.04
C ASP A 94 -9.81 -10.52 -3.85
N ASP A 95 -9.21 -11.04 -4.93
CA ASP A 95 -7.86 -11.62 -4.89
C ASP A 95 -6.81 -10.57 -4.50
N VAL A 96 -6.82 -9.39 -5.12
CA VAL A 96 -5.83 -8.36 -4.81
C VAL A 96 -6.03 -7.76 -3.41
N ILE A 97 -7.28 -7.68 -2.91
CA ILE A 97 -7.56 -7.30 -1.53
C ILE A 97 -6.99 -8.35 -0.57
N ALA A 98 -7.26 -9.63 -0.80
CA ALA A 98 -6.77 -10.72 0.04
C ALA A 98 -5.22 -10.78 0.05
N VAL A 99 -4.58 -10.58 -1.10
CA VAL A 99 -3.11 -10.49 -1.21
C VAL A 99 -2.59 -9.29 -0.41
N SER A 100 -3.25 -8.13 -0.49
CA SER A 100 -2.87 -6.94 0.28
C SER A 100 -2.95 -7.17 1.78
N GLU A 101 -3.99 -7.84 2.26
CA GLU A 101 -4.15 -8.16 3.69
C GLU A 101 -3.10 -9.16 4.18
N GLU A 102 -2.82 -10.20 3.38
CA GLU A 102 -1.77 -11.16 3.74
C GLU A 102 -0.39 -10.49 3.75
N GLN A 103 -0.10 -9.63 2.76
CA GLN A 103 1.17 -8.90 2.72
C GLN A 103 1.33 -7.99 3.95
N ALA A 104 0.28 -7.31 4.39
CA ALA A 104 0.29 -6.51 5.61
C ALA A 104 0.71 -7.35 6.83
N ARG A 105 0.10 -8.55 7.01
CA ARG A 105 0.46 -9.47 8.10
C ARG A 105 1.90 -9.96 8.03
N LEU A 106 2.40 -10.24 6.82
CA LEU A 106 3.78 -10.66 6.61
C LEU A 106 4.77 -9.54 6.96
N THR A 107 4.51 -8.31 6.52
CA THR A 107 5.33 -7.13 6.84
C THR A 107 5.38 -6.89 8.35
N GLU A 108 4.25 -6.98 9.04
CA GLU A 108 4.19 -6.85 10.50
C GLU A 108 5.07 -7.89 11.21
N LYS A 109 5.03 -9.15 10.76
CA LYS A 109 5.91 -10.21 11.28
C LYS A 109 7.38 -9.92 11.03
N VAL A 110 7.73 -9.46 9.83
CA VAL A 110 9.12 -9.06 9.49
C VAL A 110 9.57 -7.93 10.42
N VAL A 111 8.78 -6.88 10.55
CA VAL A 111 9.13 -5.72 11.38
C VAL A 111 9.23 -6.10 12.85
N ALA A 112 8.35 -6.97 13.36
CA ALA A 112 8.41 -7.45 14.73
C ALA A 112 9.70 -8.25 15.03
N ALA A 113 10.26 -8.94 14.04
CA ALA A 113 11.48 -9.74 14.16
C ALA A 113 12.77 -8.90 14.10
N LEU A 114 12.72 -7.64 13.67
CA LEU A 114 13.90 -6.77 13.60
C LEU A 114 14.40 -6.40 15.01
N ALA A 115 15.71 -6.43 15.21
CA ALA A 115 16.32 -6.07 16.50
C ALA A 115 16.08 -4.58 16.82
N ASP A 116 16.30 -3.71 15.82
CA ASP A 116 16.03 -2.27 15.89
C ASP A 116 15.71 -1.71 14.51
N LEU A 117 15.24 -0.45 14.43
CA LEU A 117 14.89 0.20 13.17
C LEU A 117 16.03 1.06 12.58
N GLY A 118 17.13 1.22 13.29
CA GLY A 118 18.26 2.07 12.89
C GLY A 118 19.45 1.32 12.31
N THR A 119 19.48 0.00 12.40
CA THR A 119 20.58 -0.81 11.86
C THR A 119 20.64 -0.68 10.34
N PRO A 120 21.81 -0.28 9.77
CA PRO A 120 21.98 -0.22 8.34
C PRO A 120 21.79 -1.58 7.67
N LEU A 121 21.03 -1.57 6.57
CA LEU A 121 20.86 -2.73 5.70
C LEU A 121 22.07 -2.88 4.76
N PRO A 122 22.25 -4.04 4.11
CA PRO A 122 23.29 -4.20 3.10
C PRO A 122 23.18 -3.11 2.01
N PRO A 123 24.32 -2.61 1.48
CA PRO A 123 24.29 -1.65 0.39
C PRO A 123 23.65 -2.27 -0.86
N THR A 124 22.92 -1.44 -1.59
CA THR A 124 22.23 -1.88 -2.82
C THR A 124 23.21 -2.25 -3.93
N ALA A 125 22.82 -3.16 -4.80
CA ALA A 125 23.48 -3.39 -6.08
C ALA A 125 22.95 -2.43 -7.17
N ASP A 126 23.74 -2.23 -8.22
CA ASP A 126 23.32 -1.47 -9.43
C ASP A 126 22.37 -2.31 -10.29
N LEU A 127 21.12 -2.47 -9.87
CA LEU A 127 20.15 -3.32 -10.57
C LEU A 127 19.12 -2.53 -11.37
N VAL A 128 18.76 -1.33 -10.93
CA VAL A 128 17.73 -0.49 -11.56
C VAL A 128 18.17 0.98 -11.55
N PRO A 129 17.81 1.77 -12.59
CA PRO A 129 18.27 3.16 -12.71
C PRO A 129 17.85 4.08 -11.57
N TRP A 130 16.70 3.79 -10.93
CA TRP A 130 16.15 4.59 -9.82
C TRP A 130 16.67 4.16 -8.45
N ILE A 131 17.43 3.05 -8.37
CA ILE A 131 18.11 2.59 -7.15
C ILE A 131 19.60 2.45 -7.50
N PRO A 132 20.39 3.52 -7.40
CA PRO A 132 21.83 3.44 -7.61
C PRO A 132 22.50 2.51 -6.60
N GLY A 133 23.55 1.82 -7.02
CA GLY A 133 24.33 0.99 -6.12
C GLY A 133 24.99 1.77 -4.99
N GLY A 134 25.27 1.10 -3.89
CA GLY A 134 25.92 1.66 -2.72
C GLY A 134 25.02 2.45 -1.78
N ILE A 135 23.72 2.58 -2.05
CA ILE A 135 22.78 3.17 -1.10
C ILE A 135 22.61 2.23 0.09
N VAL A 136 22.65 2.79 1.28
CA VAL A 136 22.45 2.08 2.55
C VAL A 136 21.18 2.61 3.20
N TRP A 137 20.16 1.77 3.29
CA TRP A 137 18.92 2.09 3.98
C TRP A 137 18.89 1.54 5.40
N THR A 138 17.91 1.99 6.17
CA THR A 138 17.58 1.42 7.47
C THR A 138 16.12 0.91 7.44
N PRO A 139 15.72 -0.02 8.31
CA PRO A 139 14.31 -0.41 8.42
C PRO A 139 13.37 0.76 8.68
N ARG A 140 13.79 1.76 9.47
CA ARG A 140 13.02 3.00 9.68
C ARG A 140 12.75 3.74 8.37
N TRP A 141 13.78 3.89 7.54
CA TRP A 141 13.61 4.53 6.23
C TRP A 141 12.61 3.76 5.36
N VAL A 142 12.71 2.43 5.34
CA VAL A 142 11.78 1.58 4.56
C VAL A 142 10.34 1.76 5.03
N LEU A 143 10.09 1.77 6.34
CA LEU A 143 8.73 1.97 6.87
C LEU A 143 8.19 3.36 6.55
N LEU A 144 9.01 4.41 6.65
CA LEU A 144 8.62 5.77 6.26
C LEU A 144 8.33 5.86 4.76
N HIS A 145 9.13 5.20 3.92
CA HIS A 145 8.88 5.13 2.49
C HIS A 145 7.58 4.40 2.15
N LEU A 146 7.30 3.27 2.79
CA LEU A 146 6.04 2.55 2.61
C LEU A 146 4.82 3.38 3.02
N ILE A 147 4.93 4.16 4.10
CA ILE A 147 3.86 5.10 4.52
C ILE A 147 3.66 6.17 3.46
N GLU A 148 4.74 6.81 2.99
CA GLU A 148 4.69 7.87 1.97
C GLU A 148 4.11 7.38 0.65
N GLU A 149 4.58 6.23 0.18
CA GLU A 149 4.16 5.59 -1.06
C GLU A 149 2.67 5.21 -1.02
N THR A 150 2.26 4.51 0.04
CA THR A 150 0.85 4.09 0.19
C THR A 150 -0.07 5.30 0.38
N ALA A 151 0.34 6.33 1.12
CA ALA A 151 -0.44 7.55 1.32
C ALA A 151 -0.66 8.32 0.01
N ARG A 152 0.37 8.40 -0.85
CA ARG A 152 0.25 9.00 -2.18
C ARG A 152 -0.78 8.27 -3.02
N HIS A 153 -0.74 6.93 -3.04
CA HIS A 153 -1.69 6.11 -3.78
C HIS A 153 -3.08 6.12 -3.17
N ALA A 154 -3.23 6.23 -1.86
CA ALA A 154 -4.53 6.41 -1.22
C ALA A 154 -5.21 7.72 -1.66
N GLY A 155 -4.46 8.82 -1.73
CA GLY A 155 -5.00 10.09 -2.28
C GLY A 155 -5.38 10.00 -3.76
N HIS A 156 -4.66 9.24 -4.59
CA HIS A 156 -5.09 8.96 -5.97
C HIS A 156 -6.38 8.13 -6.00
N ALA A 157 -6.48 7.12 -5.12
CA ALA A 157 -7.65 6.26 -5.02
C ALA A 157 -8.90 7.05 -4.58
N ASP A 158 -8.77 8.01 -3.66
CA ASP A 158 -9.87 8.90 -3.26
C ASP A 158 -10.45 9.65 -4.47
N ILE A 159 -9.61 10.28 -5.27
CA ILE A 159 -10.03 11.03 -6.47
C ILE A 159 -10.67 10.10 -7.52
N ILE A 160 -10.14 8.89 -7.71
CA ILE A 160 -10.72 7.89 -8.60
C ILE A 160 -12.09 7.47 -8.07
N ARG A 161 -12.24 7.21 -6.77
CA ARG A 161 -13.50 6.84 -6.14
C ARG A 161 -14.56 7.93 -6.30
N GLU A 162 -14.22 9.17 -5.99
CA GLU A 162 -15.12 10.31 -6.20
C GLU A 162 -15.56 10.44 -7.65
N SER A 163 -14.69 10.12 -8.62
CA SER A 163 -15.01 10.14 -10.05
C SER A 163 -15.92 8.99 -10.50
N ILE A 164 -15.95 7.85 -9.75
CA ILE A 164 -16.81 6.69 -10.05
C ILE A 164 -18.24 6.95 -9.58
N ASP A 165 -18.42 7.35 -8.32
CA ASP A 165 -19.75 7.42 -7.69
C ASP A 165 -19.96 8.62 -6.75
N GLY A 166 -18.99 9.51 -6.62
CA GLY A 166 -19.06 10.69 -5.77
C GLY A 166 -18.79 10.42 -4.28
N ALA A 167 -18.48 9.18 -3.89
CA ALA A 167 -18.25 8.86 -2.48
C ALA A 167 -16.88 9.39 -2.02
N THR A 168 -16.89 10.22 -0.96
CA THR A 168 -15.67 10.76 -0.35
C THR A 168 -14.95 9.72 0.51
N CYS A 169 -13.67 9.94 0.81
CA CYS A 169 -12.89 9.04 1.69
C CYS A 169 -13.58 8.82 3.06
N TRP A 170 -14.23 9.86 3.61
CA TRP A 170 -14.97 9.74 4.88
C TRP A 170 -16.21 8.88 4.74
N ALA A 171 -16.96 9.02 3.65
CA ALA A 171 -18.15 8.22 3.38
C ALA A 171 -17.81 6.73 3.21
N VAL A 172 -16.76 6.40 2.45
CA VAL A 172 -16.35 5.00 2.26
C VAL A 172 -15.77 4.39 3.52
N MET A 173 -15.00 5.16 4.31
CA MET A 173 -14.47 4.73 5.59
C MET A 173 -15.60 4.45 6.59
N ALA A 174 -16.58 5.35 6.70
CA ALA A 174 -17.74 5.18 7.56
C ALA A 174 -18.55 3.92 7.18
N ALA A 175 -18.76 3.68 5.89
CA ALA A 175 -19.45 2.49 5.40
C ALA A 175 -18.67 1.21 5.71
N ALA A 176 -17.37 1.18 5.46
CA ALA A 176 -16.51 0.01 5.69
C ALA A 176 -16.41 -0.36 7.18
N GLU A 177 -16.43 0.63 8.07
CA GLU A 177 -16.28 0.44 9.52
C GLU A 177 -17.61 0.43 10.29
N GLY A 178 -18.73 0.62 9.61
CA GLY A 178 -20.05 0.64 10.24
C GLY A 178 -20.25 1.80 11.20
N TRP A 179 -19.77 3.00 10.84
CA TRP A 179 -19.99 4.19 11.65
C TRP A 179 -21.47 4.61 11.65
N PRO A 180 -21.94 5.33 12.67
CA PRO A 180 -23.30 5.85 12.67
C PRO A 180 -23.60 6.71 11.44
N GLU A 181 -24.82 6.62 10.93
CA GLU A 181 -25.26 7.49 9.82
C GLU A 181 -25.15 8.96 10.22
N GLN A 182 -24.38 9.71 9.42
CA GLN A 182 -24.32 11.17 9.43
C GLN A 182 -23.85 11.64 8.05
N ASP A 183 -23.96 12.95 7.82
CA ASP A 183 -23.45 13.55 6.58
C ASP A 183 -21.91 13.56 6.61
N TRP A 184 -21.30 12.75 5.75
CA TRP A 184 -19.86 12.61 5.58
C TRP A 184 -19.34 13.31 4.30
N THR A 185 -20.17 14.18 3.67
CA THR A 185 -19.80 14.92 2.45
C THR A 185 -18.92 16.14 2.75
#